data_507525176da43a7dc66352973103a3e4
#
_entry.id   507525176da43a7dc66352973103a3e4
#
_cell.length_a   1.000
_cell.length_b   1.000
_cell.length_c   1.000
_cell.angle_alpha   90.00
_cell.angle_beta   90.00
_cell.angle_gamma   90.00
#
_symmetry.space_group_name_H-M   'P 1'
#
loop_
_entity.id
_entity.type
_entity.pdbx_description
1 polymer ?
#
loop_
_entity_poly.entity_id
_entity_poly.type
_entity_poly.pdbx_seq_one_letter_code
_entity_poly.pdbx_strand_id
1 'polypeptide(L)'
;MQIEEFVSNYKAFCESKFGSRTGTATSYANAIKYLFEYLGFNKVDETAILTVKSVDPDIRDKHCVFYNSILDEFSSNGRSSYIEKGFLKAAIPALYEFLDGQPLPHNKQSDDVLLDAIHDDKII
;
A
#
# COMPACT_ATOMS: atom_id res chain seq x y z
N MET A 1 -14.21 1.46 1.51
CA MET A 1 -13.87 1.83 0.13
C MET A 1 -13.54 0.58 -0.67
N GLN A 2 -14.05 0.47 -1.87
CA GLN A 2 -13.73 -0.67 -2.74
C GLN A 2 -12.27 -0.62 -3.16
N ILE A 3 -11.69 -1.80 -3.42
CA ILE A 3 -10.29 -1.87 -3.82
C ILE A 3 -10.04 -1.06 -5.10
N GLU A 4 -10.91 -1.20 -6.09
CA GLU A 4 -10.73 -0.50 -7.37
C GLU A 4 -10.72 1.01 -7.18
N GLU A 5 -11.60 1.52 -6.34
CA GLU A 5 -11.65 2.95 -6.06
C GLU A 5 -10.38 3.43 -5.33
N PHE A 6 -9.97 2.67 -4.31
CA PHE A 6 -8.77 3.00 -3.55
C PHE A 6 -7.54 3.00 -4.46
N VAL A 7 -7.40 1.95 -5.27
CA VAL A 7 -6.25 1.78 -6.16
C VAL A 7 -6.23 2.86 -7.24
N SER A 8 -7.40 3.27 -7.73
CA SER A 8 -7.50 4.36 -8.70
C SER A 8 -7.00 5.67 -8.09
N ASN A 9 -7.38 5.96 -6.85
CA ASN A 9 -6.94 7.17 -6.15
C ASN A 9 -5.44 7.12 -5.88
N TYR A 10 -4.93 5.97 -5.46
CA TYR A 10 -3.50 5.77 -5.24
C TYR A 10 -2.72 5.95 -6.54
N LYS A 11 -3.24 5.40 -7.66
CA LYS A 11 -2.60 5.55 -8.96
C LYS A 11 -2.49 7.03 -9.35
N ALA A 12 -3.56 7.79 -9.14
CA ALA A 12 -3.55 9.23 -9.42
C ALA A 12 -2.48 9.95 -8.61
N PHE A 13 -2.33 9.57 -7.33
CA PHE A 13 -1.27 10.11 -6.49
C PHE A 13 0.12 9.79 -7.08
N CYS A 14 0.33 8.53 -7.49
CA CYS A 14 1.59 8.12 -8.07
C CYS A 14 1.88 8.83 -9.38
N GLU A 15 0.86 9.06 -10.20
CA GLU A 15 1.02 9.82 -11.45
C GLU A 15 1.47 11.25 -11.18
N SER A 16 0.91 11.85 -10.12
CA SER A 16 1.32 13.19 -9.72
C SER A 16 2.76 13.22 -9.23
N LYS A 17 3.20 12.15 -8.55
CA LYS A 17 4.54 12.07 -7.96
C LYS A 17 5.61 11.63 -8.95
N PHE A 18 5.32 10.64 -9.79
CA PHE A 18 6.32 10.00 -10.66
C PHE A 18 6.12 10.28 -12.14
N GLY A 19 5.01 10.89 -12.52
CA GLY A 19 4.68 11.14 -13.92
C GLY A 19 3.83 10.02 -14.52
N SER A 20 2.95 10.40 -15.43
CA SER A 20 2.00 9.45 -16.02
C SER A 20 2.59 8.65 -17.18
N ARG A 21 3.74 9.08 -17.72
CA ARG A 21 4.32 8.45 -18.92
C ARG A 21 5.29 7.32 -18.62
N THR A 22 5.66 7.14 -17.36
CA THR A 22 6.71 6.17 -16.99
C THR A 22 6.20 4.76 -16.80
N GLY A 23 4.89 4.57 -16.66
CA GLY A 23 4.31 3.28 -16.31
C GLY A 23 4.48 2.94 -14.84
N THR A 24 5.22 3.74 -14.07
CA THR A 24 5.48 3.49 -12.66
C THR A 24 4.18 3.47 -11.85
N ALA A 25 3.31 4.46 -12.07
CA ALA A 25 2.05 4.54 -11.33
C ALA A 25 1.19 3.31 -11.58
N THR A 26 1.10 2.85 -12.82
CA THR A 26 0.32 1.65 -13.16
C THR A 26 0.90 0.42 -12.48
N SER A 27 2.23 0.24 -12.52
CA SER A 27 2.88 -0.91 -11.91
C SER A 27 2.69 -0.90 -10.40
N TYR A 28 2.83 0.25 -9.76
CA TYR A 28 2.65 0.36 -8.31
C TYR A 28 1.20 0.11 -7.92
N ALA A 29 0.25 0.67 -8.67
CA ALA A 29 -1.17 0.48 -8.39
C ALA A 29 -1.56 -0.98 -8.50
N ASN A 30 -1.09 -1.65 -9.55
CA ASN A 30 -1.37 -3.07 -9.73
C ASN A 30 -0.73 -3.91 -8.63
N ALA A 31 0.49 -3.58 -8.22
CA ALA A 31 1.17 -4.32 -7.15
C ALA A 31 0.37 -4.24 -5.85
N ILE A 32 -0.13 -3.05 -5.49
CA ILE A 32 -0.93 -2.88 -4.28
C ILE A 32 -2.27 -3.62 -4.40
N LYS A 33 -2.92 -3.54 -5.56
CA LYS A 33 -4.17 -4.27 -5.79
C LYS A 33 -3.97 -5.77 -5.57
N TYR A 34 -2.92 -6.33 -6.15
CA TYR A 34 -2.65 -7.76 -6.05
C TYR A 34 -2.27 -8.14 -4.62
N LEU A 35 -1.61 -7.24 -3.90
CA LEU A 35 -1.30 -7.50 -2.49
C LEU A 35 -2.58 -7.61 -1.65
N PHE A 36 -3.52 -6.68 -1.82
CA PHE A 36 -4.80 -6.77 -1.11
C PHE A 36 -5.53 -8.06 -1.45
N GLU A 37 -5.53 -8.45 -2.74
CA GLU A 37 -6.17 -9.70 -3.17
C GLU A 37 -5.51 -10.91 -2.51
N TYR A 38 -4.18 -10.92 -2.48
CA TYR A 38 -3.43 -12.00 -1.86
C TYR A 38 -3.75 -12.13 -0.37
N LEU A 39 -3.90 -10.99 0.32
CA LEU A 39 -4.21 -10.97 1.75
C LEU A 39 -5.68 -11.29 2.04
N GLY A 40 -6.51 -11.43 0.99
CA GLY A 40 -7.90 -11.83 1.15
C GLY A 40 -8.89 -10.68 1.36
N PHE A 41 -8.47 -9.45 1.12
CA PHE A 41 -9.34 -8.29 1.27
C PHE A 41 -10.08 -8.00 -0.04
N ASN A 42 -11.36 -7.61 0.08
CA ASN A 42 -12.14 -7.16 -1.06
C ASN A 42 -12.51 -5.68 -0.95
N LYS A 43 -12.06 -5.04 0.13
CA LYS A 43 -12.24 -3.60 0.34
C LYS A 43 -11.05 -3.09 1.14
N VAL A 44 -10.84 -1.78 1.13
CA VAL A 44 -9.76 -1.15 1.87
C VAL A 44 -10.37 -0.36 3.03
N ASP A 45 -10.10 -0.84 4.24
CA ASP A 45 -10.49 -0.18 5.48
C ASP A 45 -9.27 -0.14 6.40
N GLU A 46 -9.44 0.27 7.63
CA GLU A 46 -8.34 0.36 8.57
C GLU A 46 -7.67 -0.99 8.79
N THR A 47 -8.46 -2.07 8.87
CA THR A 47 -7.91 -3.41 9.04
C THR A 47 -6.99 -3.80 7.89
N ALA A 48 -7.40 -3.52 6.65
CA ALA A 48 -6.58 -3.82 5.49
C ALA A 48 -5.27 -3.03 5.52
N ILE A 49 -5.33 -1.75 5.87
CA ILE A 49 -4.15 -0.89 5.95
C ILE A 49 -3.19 -1.38 7.04
N LEU A 50 -3.73 -1.70 8.22
CA LEU A 50 -2.89 -2.20 9.33
C LEU A 50 -2.25 -3.53 8.99
N THR A 51 -2.97 -4.40 8.26
CA THR A 51 -2.42 -5.68 7.83
C THR A 51 -1.25 -5.46 6.87
N VAL A 52 -1.38 -4.55 5.91
CA VAL A 52 -0.28 -4.23 4.99
C VAL A 52 0.93 -3.72 5.77
N LYS A 53 0.71 -2.85 6.75
CA LYS A 53 1.80 -2.33 7.57
C LYS A 53 2.51 -3.44 8.35
N SER A 54 1.74 -4.43 8.83
CA SER A 54 2.33 -5.51 9.62
C SER A 54 3.15 -6.47 8.79
N VAL A 55 2.83 -6.66 7.50
CA VAL A 55 3.56 -7.58 6.62
C VAL A 55 4.65 -6.88 5.80
N ASP A 56 4.76 -5.54 5.89
CA ASP A 56 5.75 -4.80 5.12
C ASP A 56 7.17 -5.32 5.30
N PRO A 57 7.67 -5.57 6.52
CA PRO A 57 9.03 -6.12 6.66
C PRO A 57 9.19 -7.48 5.99
N ASP A 58 8.16 -8.32 6.06
CA ASP A 58 8.20 -9.67 5.50
C ASP A 58 8.22 -9.65 3.97
N ILE A 59 7.57 -8.66 3.37
CA ILE A 59 7.58 -8.49 1.91
C ILE A 59 8.98 -8.15 1.42
N ARG A 60 9.77 -7.45 2.24
CA ARG A 60 11.10 -7.00 1.87
C ARG A 60 12.19 -8.03 2.13
N ASP A 61 11.88 -9.06 2.91
CA ASP A 61 12.87 -10.05 3.32
C ASP A 61 12.77 -11.31 2.46
N LYS A 62 13.72 -11.44 1.52
CA LYS A 62 13.75 -12.57 0.58
C LYS A 62 13.95 -13.91 1.25
N HIS A 63 14.36 -13.92 2.51
CA HIS A 63 14.56 -15.15 3.25
C HIS A 63 13.35 -15.50 4.10
N CYS A 64 12.32 -14.68 4.06
CA CYS A 64 11.11 -14.89 4.84
C CYS A 64 10.16 -15.85 4.12
N VAL A 65 9.51 -16.72 4.90
CA VAL A 65 8.51 -17.64 4.34
C VAL A 65 7.39 -16.87 3.65
N PHE A 66 6.99 -15.73 4.22
CA PHE A 66 5.95 -14.89 3.64
C PHE A 66 6.35 -14.39 2.24
N TYR A 67 7.61 -13.93 2.10
CA TYR A 67 8.09 -13.47 0.79
C TYR A 67 7.96 -14.58 -0.26
N ASN A 68 8.38 -15.78 0.10
CA ASN A 68 8.30 -16.91 -0.83
C ASN A 68 6.86 -17.27 -1.17
N SER A 69 5.96 -17.19 -0.20
CA SER A 69 4.54 -17.49 -0.42
C SER A 69 3.91 -16.48 -1.38
N ILE A 70 4.18 -15.19 -1.19
CA ILE A 70 3.61 -14.17 -2.05
C ILE A 70 4.24 -14.25 -3.45
N LEU A 71 5.51 -14.56 -3.55
CA LEU A 71 6.18 -14.75 -4.84
C LEU A 71 5.54 -15.92 -5.61
N ASP A 72 5.29 -17.03 -4.93
CA ASP A 72 4.65 -18.19 -5.56
C ASP A 72 3.23 -17.84 -6.05
N GLU A 73 2.47 -17.14 -5.24
CA GLU A 73 1.11 -16.76 -5.62
C GLU A 73 1.13 -15.83 -6.84
N PHE A 74 1.99 -14.83 -6.83
CA PHE A 74 2.10 -13.90 -7.95
C PHE A 74 2.61 -14.62 -9.20
N SER A 75 3.55 -15.54 -9.06
CA SER A 75 4.07 -16.34 -10.19
C SER A 75 2.97 -17.18 -10.82
N SER A 76 2.13 -17.81 -9.99
CA SER A 76 1.02 -18.62 -10.47
C SER A 76 0.02 -17.83 -11.29
N ASN A 77 -0.05 -16.52 -11.07
CA ASN A 77 -0.98 -15.63 -11.78
C ASN A 77 -0.30 -14.81 -12.86
N GLY A 78 0.95 -15.12 -13.21
CA GLY A 78 1.69 -14.38 -14.22
C GLY A 78 2.12 -13.00 -13.77
N ARG A 79 2.27 -12.78 -12.46
CA ARG A 79 2.55 -11.47 -11.88
C ARG A 79 3.88 -11.42 -11.11
N SER A 80 4.77 -12.38 -11.36
CA SER A 80 6.02 -12.48 -10.60
C SER A 80 6.89 -11.23 -10.73
N SER A 81 6.80 -10.50 -11.85
CA SER A 81 7.60 -9.31 -12.06
C SER A 81 7.32 -8.23 -11.00
N TYR A 82 6.13 -8.18 -10.44
CA TYR A 82 5.80 -7.21 -9.39
C TYR A 82 6.58 -7.46 -8.11
N ILE A 83 7.03 -8.68 -7.89
CA ILE A 83 7.88 -9.04 -6.75
C ILE A 83 9.35 -8.97 -7.15
N GLU A 84 9.72 -9.63 -8.26
CA GLU A 84 11.12 -9.80 -8.66
C GLU A 84 11.78 -8.48 -9.05
N LYS A 85 11.02 -7.58 -9.68
CA LYS A 85 11.54 -6.27 -10.07
C LYS A 85 11.37 -5.23 -8.98
N GLY A 86 10.83 -5.62 -7.83
CA GLY A 86 10.72 -4.74 -6.69
C GLY A 86 9.57 -3.74 -6.74
N PHE A 87 8.61 -3.89 -7.64
CA PHE A 87 7.48 -2.95 -7.73
C PHE A 87 6.67 -2.93 -6.44
N LEU A 88 6.35 -4.09 -5.89
CA LEU A 88 5.58 -4.16 -4.65
C LEU A 88 6.35 -3.53 -3.49
N LYS A 89 7.63 -3.87 -3.37
CA LYS A 89 8.48 -3.33 -2.32
C LYS A 89 8.56 -1.80 -2.39
N ALA A 90 8.63 -1.24 -3.61
CA ALA A 90 8.69 0.20 -3.79
C ALA A 90 7.32 0.87 -3.65
N ALA A 91 6.25 0.16 -3.98
CA ALA A 91 4.90 0.72 -3.93
C ALA A 91 4.43 0.97 -2.50
N ILE A 92 4.93 0.20 -1.51
CA ILE A 92 4.48 0.33 -0.13
C ILE A 92 4.88 1.68 0.49
N PRO A 93 6.13 2.15 0.38
CA PRO A 93 6.45 3.48 0.88
C PRO A 93 5.62 4.59 0.21
N ALA A 94 5.37 4.48 -1.08
CA ALA A 94 4.52 5.44 -1.78
C ALA A 94 3.08 5.37 -1.26
N LEU A 95 2.60 4.17 -0.92
CA LEU A 95 1.28 4.00 -0.32
C LEU A 95 1.20 4.73 1.02
N TYR A 96 2.24 4.64 1.84
CA TYR A 96 2.24 5.32 3.13
C TYR A 96 2.22 6.84 2.95
N GLU A 97 2.95 7.37 1.97
CA GLU A 97 2.90 8.80 1.67
C GLU A 97 1.50 9.23 1.23
N PHE A 98 0.86 8.41 0.41
CA PHE A 98 -0.51 8.67 -0.03
C PHE A 98 -1.47 8.70 1.17
N LEU A 99 -1.30 7.75 2.09
CA LEU A 99 -2.17 7.67 3.26
C LEU A 99 -1.94 8.82 4.23
N ASP A 100 -0.71 9.32 4.34
CA ASP A 100 -0.40 10.46 5.19
C ASP A 100 -1.13 11.73 4.72
N GLY A 101 -1.41 11.83 3.44
CA GLY A 101 -2.13 12.96 2.88
C GLY A 101 -3.64 12.80 2.89
N GLN A 102 -4.17 11.70 3.43
CA GLN A 102 -5.60 11.42 3.38
C GLN A 102 -6.07 10.80 4.69
N PRO A 103 -7.32 11.07 5.10
CA PRO A 103 -7.89 10.37 6.25
C PRO A 103 -8.07 8.90 5.90
N LEU A 104 -8.01 8.04 6.93
CA LEU A 104 -8.31 6.63 6.76
C LEU A 104 -9.78 6.47 6.37
N PRO A 105 -10.11 5.41 5.61
CA PRO A 105 -11.45 5.30 5.02
C PRO A 105 -12.62 5.34 5.98
N HIS A 106 -12.44 4.93 7.25
CA HIS A 106 -13.53 4.92 8.22
C HIS A 106 -13.36 5.94 9.32
N ASN A 107 -12.41 6.69 9.21
CA ASN A 107 -11.89 7.56 10.22
C ASN A 107 -12.85 8.26 11.12
N LYS A 108 -12.80 8.38 12.01
CA LYS A 108 -13.08 9.14 12.79
C LYS A 108 -12.13 9.84 13.54
N GLN A 109 -11.88 10.25 13.68
CA GLN A 109 -10.96 10.86 14.19
C GLN A 109 -10.34 11.14 14.75
N SER A 110 -10.41 11.39 15.09
CA SER A 110 -9.62 11.58 15.53
C SER A 110 -8.93 12.05 15.86
N ASP A 111 -9.00 12.30 16.08
CA ASP A 111 -8.20 12.53 16.40
C ASP A 111 -7.56 13.04 16.58
N ASP A 112 -7.94 13.38 16.79
CA ASP A 112 -7.26 13.62 17.01
C ASP A 112 -6.54 14.02 17.22
N VAL A 113 -6.87 14.29 17.46
CA VAL A 113 -6.24 14.31 17.74
C VAL A 113 -5.38 14.55 17.96
N LEU A 114 -5.50 14.89 18.26
CA LEU A 114 -4.82 14.77 18.48
C LEU A 114 -4.07 15.27 18.39
N LEU A 115 -4.05 15.69 18.57
CA LEU A 115 -3.50 15.79 18.52
C LEU A 115 -2.87 16.37 18.41
N ASP A 116 -3.06 16.78 18.47
CA ASP A 116 -2.59 16.91 18.34
C ASP A 116 -1.88 17.24 18.38
N ALA A 117 -1.97 17.65 18.51
CA ALA A 117 -1.52 17.44 18.60
C ALA A 117 -0.64 17.69 18.65
N ILE A 118 -0.42 18.02 19.02
CA ILE A 118 0.18 17.76 19.03
C ILE A 118 1.00 18.20 18.87
N HIS A 119 1.37 18.56 19.20
CA HIS A 119 1.93 18.44 18.98
C HIS A 119 2.67 18.63 18.91
N ASP A 120 2.57 18.98 19.01
CA ASP A 120 3.03 18.64 18.94
C ASP A 120 3.86 18.73 18.92
N ASP A 121 3.80 19.08 19.10
CA ASP A 121 4.21 18.61 19.11
C ASP A 121 4.94 18.65 19.18
N LYS A 122 4.76 18.98 19.14
CA LYS A 122 4.92 18.60 19.23
C LYS A 122 5.26 18.33 19.29
N ILE A 123 5.37 18.72 19.46
CA ILE A 123 5.24 18.09 19.50
C ILE A 123 5.60 18.06 19.60
N ILE A 124 5.54 18.57 19.69
CA ILE A 124 5.39 18.06 19.71
C ILE A 124 5.54 17.92 19.72
#